data_34d4dde860e89ed5ff397713a9477b45
#
_entry.id   34d4dde860e89ed5ff397713a9477b45
#
_cell.length_a   1.000
_cell.length_b   1.000
_cell.length_c   1.000
_cell.angle_alpha   90.00
_cell.angle_beta   90.00
_cell.angle_gamma   90.00
#
_symmetry.space_group_name_H-M   'P 1'
#
loop_
_entity.id
_entity.type
_entity.pdbx_description
1 polymer ?
#
loop_
_entity_poly.entity_id
_entity_poly.type
_entity_poly.pdbx_seq_one_letter_code
_entity_poly.pdbx_strand_id
1 'polypeptide(L)'
;MASTSNVCRPGHLCSANDIAKRRVGLALRRHIATIGLFLLVMMPKSGLLAGSAPTLDADLAGRFARLALDCVEREYPNKISHLLNRDADARLPHELTPAFFGCFDWHSSVHGHWLLARLARLVPDAAFTADARQALARSLTPQNVAAEVTYLSAEGRETFERPYGLAWLLQLAAELREWNDVEAQRWYTALVPLERVAAKHVKDWLPNLSHPIRVGEHSQTAFAFGLVLDWARVIDDVEMERLLRSRISDYYLSDRACPLGYEPSGQDFLSPCLAEADLVRRVLTPEAFASWLDHFLADIPRRSSSDSTWLTPVVVTDPTDGKLAHLDGLNLSRAWMLEGIAAGLPSDDLRRGPLEESARNHRNAGLASVTGVHYEGGHWLASFATYLVTQRGHSSY
;
A
#
# COMPACT_ATOMS: atom_id res chain seq x y z
N MET A 1 -42.65 37.57 30.35
CA MET A 1 -43.96 36.87 30.26
C MET A 1 -43.62 35.45 29.90
N ALA A 2 -43.47 34.63 30.86
CA ALA A 2 -44.38 33.64 31.40
C ALA A 2 -44.46 32.44 30.47
N SER A 3 -43.77 31.37 30.84
CA SER A 3 -44.26 30.21 31.65
C SER A 3 -44.89 29.17 30.72
N THR A 4 -44.63 27.89 30.75
CA THR A 4 -44.49 26.92 31.85
C THR A 4 -43.97 25.57 31.34
N SER A 5 -43.06 25.05 32.08
CA SER A 5 -42.77 23.69 32.49
C SER A 5 -43.92 22.67 32.45
N ASN A 6 -43.62 21.42 32.12
CA ASN A 6 -44.11 20.28 32.88
C ASN A 6 -43.17 19.09 32.86
N VAL A 7 -42.70 18.78 34.05
CA VAL A 7 -41.98 17.57 34.48
C VAL A 7 -43.05 16.55 34.92
N CYS A 8 -42.86 15.28 34.56
CA CYS A 8 -43.39 14.18 35.37
C CYS A 8 -42.44 12.97 35.32
N ARG A 9 -41.95 12.62 36.49
CA ARG A 9 -41.40 11.32 36.94
C ARG A 9 -42.50 10.58 37.72
N PRO A 10 -42.24 9.38 38.28
CA PRO A 10 -41.89 8.05 37.74
C PRO A 10 -42.82 6.93 38.30
N GLY A 11 -42.61 5.69 37.80
CA GLY A 11 -42.84 4.47 38.59
C GLY A 11 -44.16 3.76 38.36
N HIS A 12 -44.10 2.54 37.88
CA HIS A 12 -44.58 1.36 38.57
C HIS A 12 -44.29 0.07 37.78
N LEU A 13 -43.65 -0.83 38.47
CA LEU A 13 -43.55 -2.26 38.18
C LEU A 13 -44.94 -2.90 38.14
N CYS A 14 -45.13 -3.88 37.25
CA CYS A 14 -46.01 -5.01 37.54
C CYS A 14 -45.48 -6.28 36.85
N SER A 15 -45.53 -7.31 37.69
CA SER A 15 -44.96 -8.65 37.62
C SER A 15 -45.89 -9.66 36.98
N ALA A 16 -45.30 -10.65 36.32
CA ALA A 16 -45.50 -12.10 36.39
C ALA A 16 -46.88 -12.76 36.19
N ASN A 17 -46.74 -13.87 35.46
CA ASN A 17 -47.50 -15.12 35.49
C ASN A 17 -48.94 -15.15 34.92
N ASP A 18 -49.11 -16.01 33.91
CA ASP A 18 -49.92 -17.19 34.13
C ASP A 18 -49.75 -18.28 33.04
N ILE A 19 -49.52 -19.41 33.54
CA ILE A 19 -49.49 -20.79 33.09
C ILE A 19 -50.90 -21.24 32.68
N ALA A 20 -51.06 -21.93 31.57
CA ALA A 20 -52.06 -23.00 31.47
C ALA A 20 -51.74 -24.06 30.43
N LYS A 21 -51.47 -25.23 30.93
CA LYS A 21 -51.39 -26.54 30.30
C LYS A 21 -52.67 -26.90 29.53
N ARG A 22 -52.54 -27.60 28.39
CA ARG A 22 -53.43 -28.75 28.11
C ARG A 22 -52.69 -29.88 27.40
N ARG A 23 -52.82 -31.02 28.03
CA ARG A 23 -52.37 -32.36 27.58
C ARG A 23 -53.42 -33.02 26.69
N VAL A 24 -52.94 -34.05 25.97
CA VAL A 24 -53.48 -35.38 25.66
C VAL A 24 -53.99 -35.61 24.23
N GLY A 25 -53.42 -36.67 23.64
CA GLY A 25 -53.89 -37.34 22.45
C GLY A 25 -52.90 -38.38 21.91
N LEU A 26 -52.80 -39.50 22.63
CA LEU A 26 -52.08 -40.71 22.23
C LEU A 26 -52.90 -41.50 21.18
N ALA A 27 -52.34 -41.85 20.02
CA ALA A 27 -52.85 -42.93 19.20
C ALA A 27 -51.72 -43.68 18.53
N LEU A 28 -51.57 -44.88 18.95
CA LEU A 28 -50.71 -45.98 18.53
C LEU A 28 -51.25 -46.59 17.21
N ARG A 29 -50.48 -46.77 16.14
CA ARG A 29 -50.61 -47.91 15.20
C ARG A 29 -49.42 -48.05 14.23
N ARG A 30 -48.71 -49.16 14.44
CA ARG A 30 -48.31 -50.27 13.53
C ARG A 30 -47.28 -50.00 12.44
N HIS A 31 -46.19 -50.75 12.63
CA HIS A 31 -45.08 -51.19 11.76
C HIS A 31 -45.45 -51.41 10.28
N ILE A 32 -44.62 -50.83 9.40
CA ILE A 32 -44.18 -51.50 8.17
C ILE A 32 -42.68 -51.21 8.05
N ALA A 33 -41.88 -52.28 8.10
CA ALA A 33 -40.45 -52.25 7.84
C ALA A 33 -40.26 -52.17 6.32
N THR A 34 -39.70 -51.07 5.83
CA THR A 34 -39.18 -51.00 4.46
C THR A 34 -37.68 -50.78 4.56
N ILE A 35 -36.94 -51.79 4.14
CA ILE A 35 -35.49 -51.77 3.99
C ILE A 35 -35.19 -50.85 2.82
N GLY A 36 -34.81 -49.60 3.13
CA GLY A 36 -34.29 -48.65 2.17
C GLY A 36 -32.77 -48.73 2.15
N LEU A 37 -32.22 -49.27 1.06
CA LEU A 37 -30.80 -49.30 0.75
C LEU A 37 -30.33 -47.85 0.53
N PHE A 38 -29.69 -47.25 1.54
CA PHE A 38 -28.99 -45.93 1.42
C PHE A 38 -27.72 -46.15 0.59
N LEU A 39 -27.79 -45.85 -0.71
CA LEU A 39 -26.62 -45.58 -1.52
C LEU A 39 -25.97 -44.28 -0.96
N LEU A 40 -24.90 -44.43 -0.22
CA LEU A 40 -24.03 -43.33 0.21
C LEU A 40 -23.29 -42.83 -1.04
N VAL A 41 -23.87 -41.86 -1.76
CA VAL A 41 -23.14 -41.13 -2.80
C VAL A 41 -22.06 -40.31 -2.09
N MET A 42 -20.84 -40.83 -2.08
CA MET A 42 -19.65 -40.03 -1.73
C MET A 42 -19.50 -38.93 -2.79
N MET A 43 -20.01 -37.74 -2.50
CA MET A 43 -19.61 -36.56 -3.24
C MET A 43 -18.13 -36.31 -2.96
N PRO A 44 -17.29 -36.16 -3.99
CA PRO A 44 -15.93 -35.75 -3.78
C PRO A 44 -15.96 -34.37 -3.09
N LYS A 45 -15.35 -34.23 -1.92
CA LYS A 45 -15.01 -32.92 -1.36
C LYS A 45 -14.15 -32.22 -2.40
N SER A 46 -14.73 -31.28 -3.14
CA SER A 46 -13.99 -30.34 -3.94
C SER A 46 -13.10 -29.57 -2.94
N GLY A 47 -11.87 -30.06 -2.76
CA GLY A 47 -10.83 -29.27 -2.11
C GLY A 47 -10.71 -27.99 -2.92
N LEU A 48 -11.04 -26.85 -2.34
CA LEU A 48 -10.55 -25.57 -2.86
C LEU A 48 -9.04 -25.73 -2.93
N LEU A 49 -8.53 -25.94 -4.14
CA LEU A 49 -7.13 -25.72 -4.44
C LEU A 49 -6.88 -24.28 -4.05
N ALA A 50 -6.08 -24.07 -3.01
CA ALA A 50 -5.51 -22.76 -2.71
C ALA A 50 -4.81 -22.32 -4.00
N GLY A 51 -5.45 -21.42 -4.75
CA GLY A 51 -4.89 -20.89 -5.97
C GLY A 51 -3.54 -20.30 -5.62
N SER A 52 -2.49 -20.69 -6.34
CA SER A 52 -1.19 -20.03 -6.28
C SER A 52 -1.44 -18.52 -6.45
N ALA A 53 -0.78 -17.68 -5.65
CA ALA A 53 -0.85 -16.23 -5.82
C ALA A 53 -0.63 -15.89 -7.30
N PRO A 54 -1.39 -14.94 -7.87
CA PRO A 54 -1.24 -14.60 -9.28
C PRO A 54 0.20 -14.16 -9.53
N THR A 55 0.90 -14.93 -10.36
CA THR A 55 2.21 -14.55 -10.90
C THR A 55 1.98 -13.46 -11.93
N LEU A 56 2.90 -12.49 -12.02
CA LEU A 56 2.84 -11.45 -13.04
C LEU A 56 2.88 -12.11 -14.42
N ASP A 57 1.77 -12.07 -15.14
CA ASP A 57 1.67 -12.43 -16.56
C ASP A 57 1.39 -11.19 -17.41
N ALA A 58 1.39 -11.35 -18.74
CA ALA A 58 1.18 -10.24 -19.66
C ALA A 58 -0.23 -9.62 -19.54
N ASP A 59 -1.25 -10.40 -19.18
CA ASP A 59 -2.63 -9.93 -19.05
C ASP A 59 -2.79 -9.08 -17.78
N LEU A 60 -2.27 -9.53 -16.65
CA LEU A 60 -2.27 -8.79 -15.40
C LEU A 60 -1.44 -7.50 -15.52
N ALA A 61 -0.24 -7.59 -16.09
CA ALA A 61 0.62 -6.45 -16.38
C ALA A 61 -0.09 -5.43 -17.30
N GLY A 62 -0.76 -5.92 -18.36
CA GLY A 62 -1.52 -5.09 -19.28
C GLY A 62 -2.68 -4.36 -18.63
N ARG A 63 -3.38 -4.99 -17.67
CA ARG A 63 -4.44 -4.32 -16.90
C ARG A 63 -3.89 -3.16 -16.07
N PHE A 64 -2.79 -3.38 -15.35
CA PHE A 64 -2.16 -2.35 -14.52
C PHE A 64 -1.56 -1.22 -15.38
N ALA A 65 -0.90 -1.57 -16.49
CA ALA A 65 -0.32 -0.59 -17.41
C ALA A 65 -1.40 0.34 -18.01
N ARG A 66 -2.57 -0.20 -18.39
CA ARG A 66 -3.69 0.61 -18.90
C ARG A 66 -4.15 1.65 -17.89
N LEU A 67 -4.29 1.29 -16.60
CA LEU A 67 -4.69 2.25 -15.57
C LEU A 67 -3.70 3.42 -15.43
N ALA A 68 -2.40 3.16 -15.55
CA ALA A 68 -1.40 4.21 -15.54
C ALA A 68 -1.41 5.03 -16.84
N LEU A 69 -1.52 4.39 -18.01
CA LEU A 69 -1.62 5.07 -19.30
C LEU A 69 -2.85 5.99 -19.41
N ASP A 70 -3.97 5.59 -18.78
CA ASP A 70 -5.20 6.37 -18.77
C ASP A 70 -5.10 7.65 -17.90
N CYS A 71 -4.05 7.76 -17.05
CA CYS A 71 -3.93 8.89 -16.15
C CYS A 71 -2.64 9.72 -16.29
N VAL A 72 -1.47 9.15 -16.66
CA VAL A 72 -0.20 9.89 -16.62
C VAL A 72 -0.15 11.15 -17.51
N GLU A 73 -0.99 11.23 -18.52
CA GLU A 73 -1.15 12.40 -19.40
C GLU A 73 -2.51 13.11 -19.22
N ARG A 74 -3.31 12.66 -18.26
CA ARG A 74 -4.61 13.28 -17.95
C ARG A 74 -4.42 14.37 -16.91
N GLU A 75 -4.54 15.63 -17.34
CA GLU A 75 -4.29 16.79 -16.50
C GLU A 75 -5.35 16.98 -15.40
N TYR A 76 -6.62 16.63 -15.66
CA TYR A 76 -7.73 16.89 -14.73
C TYR A 76 -8.56 15.62 -14.49
N PRO A 77 -9.10 15.44 -13.22
CA PRO A 77 -8.96 16.34 -12.06
C PRO A 77 -7.53 16.34 -11.52
N ASN A 78 -7.07 17.45 -10.92
CA ASN A 78 -5.72 17.61 -10.39
C ASN A 78 -5.69 18.36 -9.06
N LYS A 79 -4.82 17.94 -8.16
CA LYS A 79 -4.58 18.55 -6.86
C LYS A 79 -3.14 19.04 -6.77
N ILE A 80 -2.94 20.33 -6.98
CA ILE A 80 -1.66 20.99 -6.72
C ILE A 80 -1.55 21.27 -5.22
N SER A 81 -0.45 20.81 -4.60
CA SER A 81 -0.18 20.97 -3.16
C SER A 81 1.13 21.71 -2.93
N HIS A 82 1.13 23.03 -3.18
CA HIS A 82 2.28 23.88 -2.89
C HIS A 82 1.89 25.21 -2.23
N LEU A 83 2.88 25.86 -1.61
CA LEU A 83 2.71 27.21 -1.06
C LEU A 83 2.72 28.24 -2.21
N LEU A 84 1.75 29.14 -2.22
CA LEU A 84 1.73 30.31 -3.11
C LEU A 84 2.40 31.50 -2.38
N ASN A 85 3.51 32.00 -2.91
CA ASN A 85 4.19 33.19 -2.40
C ASN A 85 3.76 34.46 -3.15
N ARG A 86 3.17 34.30 -4.38
CA ARG A 86 2.73 35.39 -5.28
C ARG A 86 1.76 34.84 -6.32
N ASP A 87 1.04 35.73 -7.02
CA ASP A 87 0.07 35.37 -8.04
C ASP A 87 0.67 34.49 -9.16
N ALA A 88 1.93 34.71 -9.51
CA ALA A 88 2.64 33.93 -10.53
C ALA A 88 2.87 32.45 -10.16
N ASP A 89 2.64 32.07 -8.90
CA ASP A 89 2.73 30.68 -8.46
C ASP A 89 1.46 29.87 -8.75
N ALA A 90 0.33 30.56 -9.07
CA ALA A 90 -0.93 29.96 -9.47
C ALA A 90 -0.93 29.70 -10.99
N ARG A 91 -0.48 28.50 -11.38
CA ARG A 91 -0.33 28.11 -12.79
C ARG A 91 -0.99 26.75 -13.01
N LEU A 92 -1.18 26.38 -14.29
CA LEU A 92 -1.73 25.08 -14.67
C LEU A 92 -0.74 23.95 -14.32
N PRO A 93 -1.24 22.73 -14.04
CA PRO A 93 -0.37 21.59 -13.67
C PRO A 93 0.77 21.34 -14.66
N HIS A 94 0.49 21.25 -15.96
CA HIS A 94 1.51 21.02 -16.99
C HIS A 94 2.54 22.15 -17.14
N GLU A 95 2.20 23.37 -16.70
CA GLU A 95 3.15 24.50 -16.71
C GLU A 95 4.07 24.49 -15.49
N LEU A 96 3.62 23.90 -14.37
CA LEU A 96 4.39 23.79 -13.13
C LEU A 96 5.30 22.57 -13.17
N THR A 97 4.74 21.41 -13.53
CA THR A 97 5.38 20.10 -13.47
C THR A 97 5.17 19.32 -14.77
N PRO A 98 5.81 19.73 -15.89
CA PRO A 98 5.51 19.20 -17.23
C PRO A 98 5.89 17.73 -17.43
N ALA A 99 6.75 17.16 -16.60
CA ALA A 99 7.05 15.73 -16.64
C ALA A 99 5.99 14.91 -15.89
N PHE A 100 5.43 15.43 -14.80
CA PHE A 100 4.55 14.69 -13.90
C PHE A 100 3.25 15.45 -13.57
N PHE A 101 2.62 16.04 -14.59
CA PHE A 101 1.37 16.81 -14.44
C PHE A 101 0.11 15.96 -14.39
N GLY A 102 0.19 14.70 -14.85
CA GLY A 102 -0.97 13.84 -15.01
C GLY A 102 -1.43 13.16 -13.72
N CYS A 103 -2.38 12.25 -13.87
CA CYS A 103 -3.10 11.60 -12.78
C CYS A 103 -3.80 12.63 -11.87
N PHE A 104 -3.88 12.40 -10.56
CA PHE A 104 -4.58 13.32 -9.66
C PHE A 104 -3.63 14.33 -9.00
N ASP A 105 -2.39 13.94 -8.78
CA ASP A 105 -1.34 14.74 -8.14
C ASP A 105 0.06 14.31 -8.61
N TRP A 106 1.07 15.07 -8.21
CA TRP A 106 2.43 14.85 -8.67
C TRP A 106 2.95 13.45 -8.35
N HIS A 107 2.76 12.96 -7.11
CA HIS A 107 3.27 11.65 -6.71
C HIS A 107 2.55 10.50 -7.42
N SER A 108 1.25 10.60 -7.67
CA SER A 108 0.53 9.55 -8.40
C SER A 108 0.99 9.49 -9.87
N SER A 109 1.30 10.64 -10.48
CA SER A 109 1.97 10.65 -11.80
C SER A 109 3.34 9.98 -11.75
N VAL A 110 4.18 10.31 -10.76
CA VAL A 110 5.53 9.74 -10.61
C VAL A 110 5.47 8.22 -10.47
N HIS A 111 4.65 7.68 -9.55
CA HIS A 111 4.59 6.21 -9.39
C HIS A 111 3.80 5.52 -10.50
N GLY A 112 2.96 6.23 -11.26
CA GLY A 112 2.40 5.75 -12.51
C GLY A 112 3.49 5.54 -13.57
N HIS A 113 4.42 6.50 -13.72
CA HIS A 113 5.59 6.36 -14.59
C HIS A 113 6.54 5.24 -14.11
N TRP A 114 6.73 5.10 -12.80
CA TRP A 114 7.47 3.96 -12.24
C TRP A 114 6.83 2.62 -12.62
N LEU A 115 5.51 2.50 -12.48
CA LEU A 115 4.76 1.31 -12.88
C LEU A 115 5.00 0.98 -14.37
N LEU A 116 4.87 1.98 -15.25
CA LEU A 116 5.08 1.80 -16.69
C LEU A 116 6.51 1.32 -16.99
N ALA A 117 7.53 1.94 -16.38
CA ALA A 117 8.92 1.54 -16.52
C ALA A 117 9.14 0.10 -16.01
N ARG A 118 8.61 -0.22 -14.82
CA ARG A 118 8.74 -1.54 -14.21
C ARG A 118 8.12 -2.64 -15.06
N LEU A 119 6.88 -2.46 -15.50
CA LEU A 119 6.19 -3.46 -16.29
C LEU A 119 6.77 -3.61 -17.70
N ALA A 120 7.14 -2.50 -18.38
CA ALA A 120 7.79 -2.57 -19.69
C ALA A 120 9.15 -3.27 -19.63
N ARG A 121 9.88 -3.14 -18.51
CA ARG A 121 11.13 -3.87 -18.28
C ARG A 121 10.91 -5.37 -18.06
N LEU A 122 9.91 -5.73 -17.24
CA LEU A 122 9.68 -7.12 -16.83
C LEU A 122 8.93 -7.95 -17.87
N VAL A 123 8.08 -7.33 -18.68
CA VAL A 123 7.25 -7.99 -19.72
C VAL A 123 7.44 -7.25 -21.06
N PRO A 124 8.64 -7.27 -21.65
CA PRO A 124 9.00 -6.43 -22.79
C PRO A 124 8.18 -6.69 -24.06
N ASP A 125 7.66 -7.91 -24.22
CA ASP A 125 6.91 -8.34 -25.41
C ASP A 125 5.38 -8.15 -25.25
N ALA A 126 4.92 -7.55 -24.14
CA ALA A 126 3.48 -7.32 -23.92
C ALA A 126 2.94 -6.19 -24.81
N ALA A 127 1.67 -6.28 -25.19
CA ALA A 127 1.03 -5.34 -26.11
C ALA A 127 1.08 -3.87 -25.63
N PHE A 128 1.07 -3.62 -24.31
CA PHE A 128 1.13 -2.26 -23.74
C PHE A 128 2.53 -1.63 -23.77
N THR A 129 3.57 -2.41 -24.02
CA THR A 129 4.98 -1.94 -23.83
C THR A 129 5.34 -0.79 -24.75
N ALA A 130 4.84 -0.78 -25.99
CA ALA A 130 5.07 0.33 -26.92
C ALA A 130 4.45 1.63 -26.41
N ASP A 131 3.21 1.60 -25.91
CA ASP A 131 2.51 2.77 -25.36
C ASP A 131 3.18 3.26 -24.07
N ALA A 132 3.60 2.34 -23.19
CA ALA A 132 4.35 2.68 -21.99
C ALA A 132 5.67 3.39 -22.29
N ARG A 133 6.46 2.88 -23.26
CA ARG A 133 7.69 3.54 -23.72
C ARG A 133 7.40 4.92 -24.30
N GLN A 134 6.34 5.07 -25.07
CA GLN A 134 5.96 6.35 -25.65
C GLN A 134 5.57 7.38 -24.56
N ALA A 135 4.82 6.98 -23.53
CA ALA A 135 4.48 7.84 -22.40
C ALA A 135 5.75 8.28 -21.64
N LEU A 136 6.64 7.35 -21.30
CA LEU A 136 7.93 7.66 -20.68
C LEU A 136 8.76 8.63 -21.52
N ALA A 137 8.82 8.42 -22.84
CA ALA A 137 9.59 9.29 -23.76
C ALA A 137 9.04 10.72 -23.85
N ARG A 138 7.69 10.89 -23.76
CA ARG A 138 7.06 12.23 -23.75
C ARG A 138 7.32 12.99 -22.45
N SER A 139 7.26 12.30 -21.32
CA SER A 139 7.42 12.89 -19.98
C SER A 139 8.88 13.17 -19.65
N LEU A 140 9.76 12.16 -19.83
CA LEU A 140 11.16 12.20 -19.38
C LEU A 140 12.09 12.84 -20.42
N THR A 141 11.76 14.05 -20.85
CA THR A 141 12.61 14.87 -21.72
C THR A 141 13.54 15.77 -20.90
N PRO A 142 14.73 16.13 -21.41
CA PRO A 142 15.60 17.10 -20.72
C PRO A 142 14.91 18.43 -20.40
N GLN A 143 14.01 18.88 -21.28
CA GLN A 143 13.26 20.14 -21.13
C GLN A 143 12.26 20.05 -19.99
N ASN A 144 11.42 19.01 -19.94
CA ASN A 144 10.44 18.81 -18.88
C ASN A 144 11.13 18.65 -17.53
N VAL A 145 12.19 17.86 -17.48
CA VAL A 145 12.94 17.63 -16.22
C VAL A 145 13.62 18.92 -15.75
N ALA A 146 14.16 19.76 -16.63
CA ALA A 146 14.75 21.04 -16.25
C ALA A 146 13.70 22.00 -15.64
N ALA A 147 12.47 22.00 -16.17
CA ALA A 147 11.37 22.76 -15.58
C ALA A 147 10.96 22.22 -14.19
N GLU A 148 10.89 20.91 -14.03
CA GLU A 148 10.65 20.26 -12.72
C GLU A 148 11.75 20.61 -11.70
N VAL A 149 13.02 20.59 -12.10
CA VAL A 149 14.16 21.00 -11.27
C VAL A 149 13.99 22.46 -10.83
N THR A 150 13.63 23.35 -11.75
CA THR A 150 13.36 24.75 -11.44
C THR A 150 12.21 24.88 -10.44
N TYR A 151 11.13 24.13 -10.63
CA TYR A 151 9.97 24.14 -9.76
C TYR A 151 10.30 23.63 -8.35
N LEU A 152 10.94 22.44 -8.22
CA LEU A 152 11.29 21.87 -6.93
C LEU A 152 12.34 22.68 -6.18
N SER A 153 13.19 23.41 -6.89
CA SER A 153 14.26 24.25 -6.29
C SER A 153 13.78 25.66 -5.94
N ALA A 154 12.54 26.04 -6.25
CA ALA A 154 12.00 27.35 -5.95
C ALA A 154 11.75 27.52 -4.44
N GLU A 155 11.77 28.77 -3.98
CA GLU A 155 11.47 29.16 -2.60
C GLU A 155 10.08 28.64 -2.16
N GLY A 156 10.01 28.03 -0.97
CA GLY A 156 8.77 27.48 -0.40
C GLY A 156 8.39 26.11 -0.95
N ARG A 157 9.29 25.40 -1.66
CA ARG A 157 9.08 24.03 -2.17
C ARG A 157 9.77 22.96 -1.32
N GLU A 158 10.42 23.30 -0.22
CA GLU A 158 11.18 22.39 0.64
C GLU A 158 10.31 21.29 1.25
N THR A 159 8.99 21.52 1.37
CA THR A 159 8.03 20.56 1.90
C THR A 159 7.20 19.86 0.81
N PHE A 160 7.34 20.29 -0.45
CA PHE A 160 6.58 19.73 -1.55
C PHE A 160 6.90 18.23 -1.71
N GLU A 161 5.85 17.41 -1.70
CA GLU A 161 5.90 15.95 -1.89
C GLU A 161 6.77 15.16 -0.89
N ARG A 162 7.19 15.78 0.19
CA ARG A 162 8.08 15.17 1.19
C ARG A 162 7.29 14.40 2.26
N PRO A 163 7.61 13.13 2.57
CA PRO A 163 8.68 12.35 1.93
C PRO A 163 8.22 11.45 0.76
N TYR A 164 6.92 11.15 0.63
CA TYR A 164 6.35 10.09 -0.18
C TYR A 164 6.62 10.25 -1.68
N GLY A 165 6.27 11.40 -2.24
CA GLY A 165 6.45 11.65 -3.66
C GLY A 165 7.93 11.67 -4.05
N LEU A 166 8.80 12.27 -3.22
CA LEU A 166 10.26 12.26 -3.44
C LEU A 166 10.81 10.83 -3.40
N ALA A 167 10.34 9.99 -2.48
CA ALA A 167 10.75 8.59 -2.39
C ALA A 167 10.33 7.78 -3.64
N TRP A 168 9.14 8.01 -4.18
CA TRP A 168 8.71 7.37 -5.43
C TRP A 168 9.49 7.86 -6.65
N LEU A 169 9.87 9.14 -6.70
CA LEU A 169 10.76 9.66 -7.75
C LEU A 169 12.12 8.93 -7.73
N LEU A 170 12.70 8.74 -6.54
CA LEU A 170 13.94 7.99 -6.39
C LEU A 170 13.77 6.51 -6.79
N GLN A 171 12.60 5.90 -6.53
CA GLN A 171 12.29 4.57 -7.04
C GLN A 171 12.19 4.51 -8.57
N LEU A 172 11.60 5.53 -9.21
CA LEU A 172 11.59 5.63 -10.67
C LEU A 172 13.02 5.72 -11.23
N ALA A 173 13.87 6.55 -10.62
CA ALA A 173 15.27 6.67 -11.02
C ALA A 173 16.02 5.34 -10.87
N ALA A 174 15.83 4.61 -9.77
CA ALA A 174 16.40 3.28 -9.55
C ALA A 174 15.94 2.28 -10.62
N GLU A 175 14.63 2.26 -10.94
CA GLU A 175 14.06 1.36 -11.95
C GLU A 175 14.66 1.59 -13.35
N LEU A 176 14.78 2.86 -13.75
CA LEU A 176 15.39 3.22 -15.04
C LEU A 176 16.89 2.89 -15.09
N ARG A 177 17.61 3.07 -13.98
CA ARG A 177 19.03 2.72 -13.88
C ARG A 177 19.28 1.22 -14.00
N GLU A 178 18.43 0.41 -13.37
CA GLU A 178 18.47 -1.06 -13.44
C GLU A 178 18.06 -1.60 -14.82
N TRP A 179 17.42 -0.80 -15.65
CA TRP A 179 16.92 -1.24 -16.95
C TRP A 179 18.03 -1.14 -18.01
N ASN A 180 18.62 -2.28 -18.36
CA ASN A 180 19.65 -2.37 -19.41
C ASN A 180 19.03 -2.24 -20.81
N ASP A 181 18.60 -1.02 -21.17
CA ASP A 181 17.95 -0.66 -22.42
C ASP A 181 18.40 0.75 -22.85
N VAL A 182 18.63 0.98 -24.13
CA VAL A 182 19.19 2.25 -24.65
C VAL A 182 18.24 3.43 -24.40
N GLU A 183 16.92 3.25 -24.56
CA GLU A 183 15.96 4.33 -24.30
C GLU A 183 15.82 4.59 -22.80
N ALA A 184 15.75 3.53 -21.99
CA ALA A 184 15.70 3.65 -20.54
C ALA A 184 16.90 4.42 -19.99
N GLN A 185 18.09 4.18 -20.51
CA GLN A 185 19.31 4.91 -20.12
C GLN A 185 19.28 6.39 -20.56
N ARG A 186 18.60 6.72 -21.67
CA ARG A 186 18.36 8.12 -22.08
C ARG A 186 17.40 8.81 -21.11
N TRP A 187 16.28 8.14 -20.74
CA TRP A 187 15.33 8.67 -19.76
C TRP A 187 15.97 8.85 -18.39
N TYR A 188 16.76 7.85 -17.96
CA TYR A 188 17.53 7.96 -16.74
C TYR A 188 18.46 9.17 -16.76
N THR A 189 19.25 9.34 -17.82
CA THR A 189 20.16 10.48 -17.98
C THR A 189 19.43 11.81 -17.91
N ALA A 190 18.25 11.91 -18.53
CA ALA A 190 17.40 13.09 -18.45
C ALA A 190 16.90 13.34 -17.02
N LEU A 191 16.55 12.28 -16.26
CA LEU A 191 15.98 12.36 -14.91
C LEU A 191 17.03 12.70 -13.82
N VAL A 192 18.30 12.41 -14.03
CA VAL A 192 19.40 12.61 -13.05
C VAL A 192 19.39 14.00 -12.36
N PRO A 193 19.18 15.13 -13.04
CA PRO A 193 19.13 16.43 -12.36
C PRO A 193 18.02 16.52 -11.31
N LEU A 194 16.83 15.96 -11.59
CA LEU A 194 15.69 15.96 -10.68
C LEU A 194 15.88 14.95 -9.53
N GLU A 195 16.44 13.77 -9.82
CA GLU A 195 16.87 12.79 -8.81
C GLU A 195 17.80 13.43 -7.78
N ARG A 196 18.77 14.23 -8.22
CA ARG A 196 19.71 14.94 -7.31
C ARG A 196 18.99 15.97 -6.41
N VAL A 197 18.01 16.70 -6.93
CA VAL A 197 17.22 17.65 -6.13
C VAL A 197 16.39 16.89 -5.10
N ALA A 198 15.71 15.82 -5.49
CA ALA A 198 14.92 15.00 -4.57
C ALA A 198 15.80 14.40 -3.46
N ALA A 199 16.93 13.80 -3.81
CA ALA A 199 17.88 13.24 -2.85
C ALA A 199 18.42 14.33 -1.90
N LYS A 200 18.72 15.53 -2.41
CA LYS A 200 19.16 16.66 -1.60
C LYS A 200 18.07 17.08 -0.61
N HIS A 201 16.82 17.22 -1.04
CA HIS A 201 15.71 17.56 -0.13
C HIS A 201 15.57 16.56 1.01
N VAL A 202 15.73 15.27 0.74
CA VAL A 202 15.72 14.21 1.77
C VAL A 202 16.92 14.37 2.71
N LYS A 203 18.14 14.55 2.18
CA LYS A 203 19.37 14.73 2.98
C LYS A 203 19.33 15.97 3.86
N ASP A 204 18.79 17.07 3.37
CA ASP A 204 18.69 18.33 4.14
C ASP A 204 17.62 18.25 5.24
N TRP A 205 16.55 17.49 4.99
CA TRP A 205 15.44 17.35 5.93
C TRP A 205 15.71 16.38 7.08
N LEU A 206 16.25 15.20 6.79
CA LEU A 206 16.38 14.12 7.76
C LEU A 206 17.15 14.50 9.04
N PRO A 207 18.24 15.28 9.00
CA PRO A 207 18.93 15.73 10.22
C PRO A 207 18.06 16.58 11.15
N ASN A 208 17.07 17.29 10.61
CA ASN A 208 16.19 18.20 11.34
C ASN A 208 14.89 17.51 11.83
N LEU A 209 14.59 16.29 11.39
CA LEU A 209 13.44 15.54 11.84
C LEU A 209 13.74 14.92 13.20
N SER A 210 13.16 15.47 14.28
CA SER A 210 13.39 15.00 15.64
C SER A 210 12.62 13.76 16.02
N HIS A 211 11.48 13.50 15.37
CA HIS A 211 10.60 12.36 15.62
C HIS A 211 10.11 11.75 14.30
N PRO A 212 10.00 10.42 14.18
CA PRO A 212 9.42 9.80 13.00
C PRO A 212 7.92 10.10 12.90
N ILE A 213 7.41 10.13 11.67
CA ILE A 213 5.99 10.35 11.40
C ILE A 213 5.32 8.98 11.23
N ARG A 214 4.47 8.60 12.20
CA ARG A 214 3.78 7.30 12.27
C ARG A 214 2.30 7.45 11.94
N VAL A 215 2.00 7.74 10.68
CA VAL A 215 0.62 7.85 10.16
C VAL A 215 0.43 6.89 9.01
N GLY A 216 -0.80 6.58 8.66
CA GLY A 216 -1.13 5.68 7.54
C GLY A 216 -1.20 6.37 6.18
N GLU A 217 -0.67 7.60 6.04
CA GLU A 217 -0.76 8.43 4.85
C GLU A 217 0.62 8.90 4.34
N HIS A 218 0.63 9.78 3.32
CA HIS A 218 1.79 10.25 2.55
C HIS A 218 2.96 10.79 3.38
N SER A 219 2.71 11.36 4.55
CA SER A 219 3.77 11.86 5.41
C SER A 219 4.53 10.78 6.20
N GLN A 220 4.11 9.51 6.12
CA GLN A 220 4.75 8.39 6.84
C GLN A 220 6.21 8.24 6.47
N THR A 221 7.07 8.14 7.50
CA THR A 221 8.53 8.03 7.30
C THR A 221 8.99 6.62 7.00
N ALA A 222 8.44 5.59 7.64
CA ALA A 222 8.95 4.23 7.54
C ALA A 222 8.90 3.67 6.11
N PHE A 223 7.76 3.78 5.42
CA PHE A 223 7.63 3.34 4.03
C PHE A 223 8.53 4.16 3.10
N ALA A 224 8.52 5.50 3.23
CA ALA A 224 9.35 6.36 2.40
C ALA A 224 10.85 6.05 2.57
N PHE A 225 11.32 5.81 3.80
CA PHE A 225 12.70 5.41 4.07
C PHE A 225 13.06 4.08 3.42
N GLY A 226 12.12 3.12 3.37
CA GLY A 226 12.30 1.87 2.66
C GLY A 226 12.59 2.08 1.17
N LEU A 227 11.79 2.93 0.51
CA LEU A 227 11.98 3.28 -0.91
C LEU A 227 13.31 4.00 -1.15
N VAL A 228 13.66 4.98 -0.30
CA VAL A 228 14.92 5.72 -0.42
C VAL A 228 16.14 4.85 -0.14
N LEU A 229 16.02 3.89 0.80
CA LEU A 229 17.10 2.93 1.10
C LEU A 229 17.36 1.99 -0.08
N ASP A 230 16.31 1.48 -0.72
CA ASP A 230 16.43 0.64 -1.93
C ASP A 230 17.10 1.43 -3.07
N TRP A 231 16.70 2.69 -3.29
CA TRP A 231 17.35 3.57 -4.25
C TRP A 231 18.82 3.81 -3.92
N ALA A 232 19.14 4.16 -2.66
CA ALA A 232 20.51 4.45 -2.25
C ALA A 232 21.45 3.27 -2.51
N ARG A 233 20.97 2.04 -2.30
CA ARG A 233 21.73 0.81 -2.58
C ARG A 233 21.93 0.58 -4.07
N VAL A 234 20.91 0.84 -4.91
CA VAL A 234 21.00 0.70 -6.38
C VAL A 234 22.04 1.64 -6.98
N ILE A 235 22.18 2.86 -6.42
CA ILE A 235 23.13 3.85 -6.96
C ILE A 235 24.45 3.93 -6.20
N ASP A 236 24.64 3.13 -5.14
CA ASP A 236 25.79 3.17 -4.24
C ASP A 236 25.96 4.52 -3.49
N ASP A 237 24.85 5.19 -3.10
CA ASP A 237 24.88 6.40 -2.27
C ASP A 237 25.10 6.02 -0.80
N VAL A 238 26.36 5.75 -0.45
CA VAL A 238 26.79 5.33 0.90
C VAL A 238 26.44 6.39 1.96
N GLU A 239 26.41 7.67 1.59
CA GLU A 239 26.06 8.75 2.52
C GLU A 239 24.58 8.68 2.89
N MET A 240 23.69 8.56 1.90
CA MET A 240 22.24 8.41 2.14
C MET A 240 21.94 7.12 2.92
N GLU A 241 22.54 5.99 2.54
CA GLU A 241 22.34 4.73 3.27
C GLU A 241 22.76 4.87 4.75
N ARG A 242 23.91 5.47 5.03
CA ARG A 242 24.39 5.70 6.40
C ARG A 242 23.44 6.61 7.17
N LEU A 243 22.98 7.71 6.55
CA LEU A 243 22.02 8.64 7.15
C LEU A 243 20.72 7.93 7.52
N LEU A 244 20.16 7.16 6.59
CA LEU A 244 18.93 6.38 6.82
C LEU A 244 19.12 5.34 7.92
N ARG A 245 20.19 4.56 7.89
CA ARG A 245 20.49 3.56 8.95
C ARG A 245 20.58 4.18 10.32
N SER A 246 21.23 5.36 10.44
CA SER A 246 21.30 6.10 11.71
C SER A 246 19.90 6.50 12.16
N ARG A 247 19.08 7.10 11.27
CA ARG A 247 17.72 7.53 11.62
C ARG A 247 16.80 6.37 11.94
N ILE A 248 16.90 5.24 11.22
CA ILE A 248 16.15 4.02 11.52
C ILE A 248 16.51 3.52 12.93
N SER A 249 17.78 3.51 13.27
CA SER A 249 18.24 3.12 14.60
C SER A 249 17.68 4.04 15.68
N ASP A 250 17.79 5.35 15.48
CA ASP A 250 17.36 6.36 16.45
C ASP A 250 15.84 6.35 16.69
N TYR A 251 15.04 6.10 15.63
CA TYR A 251 13.60 6.22 15.68
C TYR A 251 12.89 4.95 16.08
N TYR A 252 13.36 3.78 15.61
CA TYR A 252 12.54 2.57 15.57
C TYR A 252 13.09 1.40 16.40
N LEU A 253 14.41 1.31 16.61
CA LEU A 253 14.94 0.11 17.29
C LEU A 253 14.58 0.04 18.78
N SER A 254 14.19 1.16 19.40
CA SER A 254 13.70 1.18 20.78
C SER A 254 12.20 0.96 20.90
N ASP A 255 11.44 1.00 19.79
CA ASP A 255 9.98 0.87 19.81
C ASP A 255 9.53 -0.51 20.24
N ARG A 256 8.42 -0.55 20.98
CA ARG A 256 7.83 -1.76 21.58
C ARG A 256 6.31 -1.68 21.54
N ALA A 257 5.65 -2.82 21.50
CA ALA A 257 4.20 -2.95 21.62
C ALA A 257 3.42 -2.01 20.70
N CYS A 258 3.73 -2.02 19.40
CA CYS A 258 3.02 -1.18 18.43
C CYS A 258 1.51 -1.50 18.45
N PRO A 259 0.64 -0.49 18.60
CA PRO A 259 -0.80 -0.72 18.79
C PRO A 259 -1.50 -1.05 17.45
N LEU A 260 -1.15 -2.17 16.83
CA LEU A 260 -1.72 -2.61 15.53
C LEU A 260 -3.25 -2.71 15.56
N GLY A 261 -3.86 -2.94 16.73
CA GLY A 261 -5.31 -2.95 16.91
C GLY A 261 -6.00 -1.59 16.74
N TYR A 262 -5.25 -0.47 16.68
CA TYR A 262 -5.77 0.86 16.34
C TYR A 262 -5.76 1.15 14.85
N GLU A 263 -5.20 0.25 14.06
CA GLU A 263 -5.17 0.35 12.59
C GLU A 263 -6.31 -0.45 11.94
N PRO A 264 -6.92 0.10 10.87
CA PRO A 264 -6.59 1.38 10.27
C PRO A 264 -7.20 2.56 11.01
N SER A 265 -6.57 3.74 10.91
CA SER A 265 -7.27 5.01 11.03
C SER A 265 -8.13 5.22 9.77
N GLY A 266 -9.19 6.03 9.82
CA GLY A 266 -10.31 6.05 8.87
C GLY A 266 -9.99 6.02 7.36
N GLN A 267 -8.81 6.44 6.94
CA GLN A 267 -8.43 6.57 5.52
C GLN A 267 -6.96 6.19 5.26
N ASP A 268 -6.39 5.31 6.07
CA ASP A 268 -5.03 4.84 5.90
C ASP A 268 -4.87 4.01 4.61
N PHE A 269 -3.77 4.19 3.88
CA PHE A 269 -3.34 3.31 2.80
C PHE A 269 -2.02 2.61 3.10
N LEU A 270 -1.40 2.93 4.24
CA LEU A 270 -0.23 2.28 4.81
C LEU A 270 -0.52 1.90 6.26
N SER A 271 0.03 0.79 6.72
CA SER A 271 0.01 0.41 8.14
C SER A 271 1.26 0.97 8.82
N PRO A 272 1.15 1.90 9.79
CA PRO A 272 2.31 2.40 10.52
C PRO A 272 3.14 1.30 11.17
N CYS A 273 2.51 0.37 11.90
CA CYS A 273 3.21 -0.73 12.57
C CYS A 273 3.89 -1.68 11.58
N LEU A 274 3.21 -2.09 10.51
CA LEU A 274 3.80 -3.02 9.55
C LEU A 274 4.89 -2.35 8.69
N ALA A 275 4.72 -1.07 8.33
CA ALA A 275 5.73 -0.33 7.58
C ALA A 275 7.03 -0.19 8.38
N GLU A 276 6.92 0.03 9.69
CA GLU A 276 8.07 0.10 10.58
C GLU A 276 8.78 -1.27 10.66
N ALA A 277 8.04 -2.36 10.83
CA ALA A 277 8.60 -3.70 10.85
C ALA A 277 9.24 -4.08 9.51
N ASP A 278 8.59 -3.74 8.38
CA ASP A 278 9.15 -3.95 7.03
C ASP A 278 10.43 -3.13 6.79
N LEU A 279 10.54 -1.93 7.36
CA LEU A 279 11.75 -1.13 7.28
C LEU A 279 12.88 -1.72 8.14
N VAL A 280 12.58 -2.09 9.40
CA VAL A 280 13.58 -2.59 10.35
C VAL A 280 14.22 -3.89 9.88
N ARG A 281 13.46 -4.81 9.24
CA ARG A 281 14.04 -6.03 8.65
C ARG A 281 15.12 -5.78 7.60
N ARG A 282 15.08 -4.61 6.93
CA ARG A 282 16.04 -4.26 5.87
C ARG A 282 17.41 -3.86 6.40
N VAL A 283 17.54 -3.64 7.71
CA VAL A 283 18.77 -3.14 8.35
C VAL A 283 19.30 -4.04 9.45
N LEU A 284 18.51 -4.99 9.96
CA LEU A 284 18.91 -5.98 10.96
C LEU A 284 19.21 -7.33 10.30
N THR A 285 19.99 -8.18 11.01
CA THR A 285 20.07 -9.61 10.65
C THR A 285 18.77 -10.33 10.98
N PRO A 286 18.44 -11.47 10.35
CA PRO A 286 17.21 -12.20 10.64
C PRO A 286 16.99 -12.49 12.14
N GLU A 287 18.04 -12.87 12.87
CA GLU A 287 17.99 -13.19 14.30
C GLU A 287 17.73 -11.93 15.15
N ALA A 288 18.42 -10.83 14.84
CA ALA A 288 18.22 -9.55 15.51
C ALA A 288 16.82 -9.00 15.23
N PHE A 289 16.34 -9.13 13.99
CA PHE A 289 14.99 -8.74 13.61
C PHE A 289 13.93 -9.58 14.33
N ALA A 290 14.09 -10.90 14.39
CA ALA A 290 13.17 -11.80 15.09
C ALA A 290 13.04 -11.41 16.58
N SER A 291 14.17 -11.12 17.24
CA SER A 291 14.21 -10.67 18.64
C SER A 291 13.55 -9.30 18.84
N TRP A 292 13.77 -8.34 17.94
CA TRP A 292 13.14 -7.02 17.98
C TRP A 292 11.62 -7.16 17.77
N LEU A 293 11.19 -7.95 16.80
CA LEU A 293 9.79 -8.16 16.44
C LEU A 293 8.98 -8.83 17.58
N ASP A 294 9.58 -9.68 18.40
CA ASP A 294 8.96 -10.27 19.59
C ASP A 294 8.47 -9.22 20.59
N HIS A 295 9.14 -8.06 20.65
CA HIS A 295 8.77 -6.98 21.54
C HIS A 295 7.92 -5.92 20.86
N PHE A 296 8.03 -5.80 19.54
CA PHE A 296 7.34 -4.77 18.76
C PHE A 296 5.92 -5.18 18.37
N LEU A 297 5.75 -6.43 17.87
CA LEU A 297 4.45 -7.02 17.50
C LEU A 297 4.30 -8.40 18.16
N ALA A 298 4.22 -8.40 19.48
CA ALA A 298 4.17 -9.63 20.29
C ALA A 298 2.95 -10.53 20.00
N ASP A 299 1.88 -9.96 19.47
CA ASP A 299 0.61 -10.65 19.20
C ASP A 299 0.59 -11.40 17.86
N ILE A 300 1.68 -11.43 17.10
CA ILE A 300 1.76 -12.23 15.87
C ILE A 300 1.57 -13.71 16.23
N PRO A 301 0.57 -14.41 15.65
CA PRO A 301 0.35 -15.83 15.93
C PRO A 301 1.57 -16.68 15.57
N ARG A 302 1.81 -17.75 16.34
CA ARG A 302 2.88 -18.73 16.08
C ARG A 302 2.35 -20.02 15.42
N ARG A 303 1.06 -20.06 15.07
CA ARG A 303 0.40 -21.18 14.37
C ARG A 303 -0.65 -20.61 13.44
N SER A 304 -0.68 -21.12 12.22
CA SER A 304 -1.77 -20.84 11.29
C SER A 304 -3.07 -21.50 11.80
N SER A 305 -4.18 -20.77 11.67
CA SER A 305 -5.50 -21.27 12.00
C SER A 305 -6.49 -20.70 10.99
N SER A 306 -7.29 -21.55 10.37
CA SER A 306 -8.36 -21.12 9.43
C SER A 306 -9.35 -20.13 10.05
N ASP A 307 -9.44 -20.12 11.38
CA ASP A 307 -10.35 -19.26 12.13
C ASP A 307 -9.61 -18.05 12.76
N SER A 308 -8.36 -17.81 12.34
CA SER A 308 -7.59 -16.67 12.84
C SER A 308 -8.23 -15.37 12.39
N THR A 309 -8.57 -14.52 13.35
CA THR A 309 -9.04 -13.13 13.11
C THR A 309 -7.91 -12.11 13.23
N TRP A 310 -6.65 -12.59 13.36
CA TRP A 310 -5.52 -11.69 13.45
C TRP A 310 -5.31 -10.97 12.11
N LEU A 311 -5.42 -9.65 12.14
CA LEU A 311 -5.23 -8.74 11.02
C LEU A 311 -6.01 -9.15 9.75
N THR A 312 -7.33 -8.98 9.79
CA THR A 312 -8.20 -9.25 8.63
C THR A 312 -8.15 -8.12 7.60
N PRO A 313 -8.34 -8.42 6.30
CA PRO A 313 -8.50 -7.40 5.27
C PRO A 313 -9.63 -6.42 5.59
N VAL A 314 -9.43 -5.17 5.23
CA VAL A 314 -10.45 -4.11 5.37
C VAL A 314 -11.38 -4.09 4.16
N VAL A 315 -12.59 -3.58 4.36
CA VAL A 315 -13.61 -3.45 3.31
C VAL A 315 -13.89 -1.97 3.10
N VAL A 316 -13.81 -1.51 1.85
CA VAL A 316 -14.22 -0.15 1.45
C VAL A 316 -15.73 -0.13 1.32
N THR A 317 -16.39 0.77 2.05
CA THR A 317 -17.85 0.91 2.04
C THR A 317 -18.37 1.85 0.95
N ASP A 318 -17.55 2.80 0.52
CA ASP A 318 -17.83 3.71 -0.59
C ASP A 318 -16.58 3.90 -1.47
N PRO A 319 -16.46 3.17 -2.58
CA PRO A 319 -15.30 3.28 -3.48
C PRO A 319 -15.29 4.57 -4.32
N THR A 320 -16.35 5.37 -4.29
CA THR A 320 -16.42 6.68 -4.97
C THR A 320 -15.84 7.82 -4.13
N ASP A 321 -15.66 7.60 -2.83
CA ASP A 321 -14.93 8.51 -1.96
C ASP A 321 -13.42 8.24 -2.07
N GLY A 322 -12.68 9.17 -2.65
CA GLY A 322 -11.24 9.06 -2.87
C GLY A 322 -10.42 8.84 -1.60
N LYS A 323 -10.94 9.25 -0.44
CA LYS A 323 -10.30 8.98 0.86
C LYS A 323 -10.60 7.59 1.39
N LEU A 324 -11.82 7.11 1.25
CA LEU A 324 -12.18 5.75 1.66
C LEU A 324 -11.56 4.69 0.73
N ALA A 325 -11.39 5.00 -0.55
CA ALA A 325 -10.65 4.14 -1.51
C ALA A 325 -9.20 3.88 -1.09
N HIS A 326 -8.61 4.71 -0.21
CA HIS A 326 -7.31 4.46 0.40
C HIS A 326 -7.23 3.10 1.11
N LEU A 327 -8.31 2.62 1.70
CA LEU A 327 -8.35 1.33 2.40
C LEU A 327 -8.11 0.12 1.47
N ASP A 328 -8.42 0.23 0.17
CA ASP A 328 -8.01 -0.79 -0.82
C ASP A 328 -6.49 -0.84 -0.98
N GLY A 329 -5.84 0.33 -0.99
CA GLY A 329 -4.40 0.44 -0.97
C GLY A 329 -3.77 -0.09 0.31
N LEU A 330 -4.46 0.03 1.45
CA LEU A 330 -4.03 -0.57 2.71
C LEU A 330 -3.96 -2.10 2.61
N ASN A 331 -4.92 -2.75 1.96
CA ASN A 331 -4.85 -4.19 1.73
C ASN A 331 -3.62 -4.56 0.89
N LEU A 332 -3.32 -3.82 -0.18
CA LEU A 332 -2.13 -4.04 -0.99
C LEU A 332 -0.84 -3.82 -0.18
N SER A 333 -0.76 -2.72 0.57
CA SER A 333 0.44 -2.38 1.35
C SER A 333 0.67 -3.35 2.51
N ARG A 334 -0.36 -3.74 3.23
CA ARG A 334 -0.25 -4.78 4.26
C ARG A 334 0.24 -6.09 3.68
N ALA A 335 -0.20 -6.48 2.48
CA ALA A 335 0.25 -7.70 1.84
C ALA A 335 1.77 -7.73 1.63
N TRP A 336 2.37 -6.70 0.98
CA TRP A 336 3.82 -6.70 0.77
C TRP A 336 4.62 -6.53 2.05
N MET A 337 4.11 -5.76 3.03
CA MET A 337 4.78 -5.59 4.32
C MET A 337 4.82 -6.92 5.09
N LEU A 338 3.71 -7.66 5.13
CA LEU A 338 3.63 -8.97 5.76
C LEU A 338 4.53 -10.01 5.06
N GLU A 339 4.54 -10.03 3.72
CA GLU A 339 5.45 -10.87 2.93
C GLU A 339 6.91 -10.53 3.25
N GLY A 340 7.24 -9.24 3.32
CA GLY A 340 8.58 -8.76 3.65
C GLY A 340 9.00 -9.13 5.07
N ILE A 341 8.11 -8.92 6.06
CA ILE A 341 8.35 -9.30 7.46
C ILE A 341 8.61 -10.79 7.57
N ALA A 342 7.78 -11.62 6.92
CA ALA A 342 7.96 -13.07 6.90
C ALA A 342 9.31 -13.49 6.28
N ALA A 343 9.68 -12.86 5.16
CA ALA A 343 10.96 -13.12 4.49
C ALA A 343 12.19 -12.69 5.31
N GLY A 344 12.03 -11.65 6.16
CA GLY A 344 13.10 -11.16 7.05
C GLY A 344 13.35 -12.02 8.27
N LEU A 345 12.45 -12.95 8.62
CA LEU A 345 12.60 -13.86 9.75
C LEU A 345 13.47 -15.08 9.40
N PRO A 346 14.11 -15.72 10.40
CA PRO A 346 14.75 -17.03 10.22
C PRO A 346 13.79 -18.05 9.58
N SER A 347 14.31 -18.98 8.79
CA SER A 347 13.51 -19.93 8.01
C SER A 347 12.62 -20.85 8.85
N ASP A 348 13.00 -21.10 10.10
CA ASP A 348 12.30 -21.93 11.09
C ASP A 348 11.41 -21.14 12.07
N ASP A 349 11.30 -19.81 11.89
CA ASP A 349 10.46 -18.98 12.76
C ASP A 349 8.97 -19.30 12.56
N LEU A 350 8.30 -19.65 13.66
CA LEU A 350 6.90 -20.09 13.64
C LEU A 350 5.90 -19.00 13.21
N ARG A 351 6.30 -17.73 13.24
CA ARG A 351 5.46 -16.59 12.81
C ARG A 351 5.32 -16.49 11.29
N ARG A 352 6.25 -17.08 10.52
CA ARG A 352 6.24 -16.99 9.04
C ARG A 352 4.94 -17.48 8.44
N GLY A 353 4.45 -18.66 8.85
CA GLY A 353 3.21 -19.23 8.31
C GLY A 353 1.99 -18.32 8.50
N PRO A 354 1.67 -17.86 9.71
CA PRO A 354 0.59 -16.88 9.95
C PRO A 354 0.76 -15.57 9.21
N LEU A 355 1.98 -15.02 9.10
CA LEU A 355 2.25 -13.80 8.33
C LEU A 355 1.98 -13.99 6.85
N GLU A 356 2.45 -15.09 6.25
CA GLU A 356 2.21 -15.44 4.85
C GLU A 356 0.73 -15.70 4.56
N GLU A 357 -0.01 -16.30 5.50
CA GLU A 357 -1.46 -16.51 5.38
C GLU A 357 -2.21 -15.18 5.39
N SER A 358 -1.92 -14.30 6.34
CA SER A 358 -2.50 -12.96 6.39
C SER A 358 -2.13 -12.15 5.15
N ALA A 359 -0.88 -12.22 4.68
CA ALA A 359 -0.44 -11.58 3.45
C ALA A 359 -1.26 -12.03 2.23
N ARG A 360 -1.50 -13.34 2.07
CA ARG A 360 -2.35 -13.87 0.98
C ARG A 360 -3.77 -13.32 1.04
N ASN A 361 -4.36 -13.22 2.22
CA ASN A 361 -5.72 -12.70 2.39
C ASN A 361 -5.80 -11.23 1.97
N HIS A 362 -4.86 -10.40 2.43
CA HIS A 362 -4.75 -8.99 2.07
C HIS A 362 -4.43 -8.79 0.58
N ARG A 363 -3.53 -9.59 0.01
CA ARG A 363 -3.21 -9.61 -1.43
C ARG A 363 -4.46 -9.87 -2.27
N ASN A 364 -5.24 -10.90 -1.93
CA ASN A 364 -6.43 -11.25 -2.67
C ASN A 364 -7.50 -10.15 -2.60
N ALA A 365 -7.73 -9.58 -1.41
CA ALA A 365 -8.65 -8.46 -1.23
C ALA A 365 -8.20 -7.22 -2.01
N GLY A 366 -6.95 -6.80 -1.86
CA GLY A 366 -6.42 -5.62 -2.52
C GLY A 366 -6.39 -5.75 -4.05
N LEU A 367 -5.95 -6.90 -4.60
CA LEU A 367 -5.91 -7.10 -6.06
C LEU A 367 -7.31 -7.15 -6.69
N ALA A 368 -8.33 -7.61 -5.95
CA ALA A 368 -9.72 -7.60 -6.42
C ALA A 368 -10.25 -6.17 -6.64
N SER A 369 -9.75 -5.18 -5.91
CA SER A 369 -10.15 -3.77 -6.00
C SER A 369 -9.45 -3.00 -7.13
N VAL A 370 -8.41 -3.56 -7.77
CA VAL A 370 -7.68 -2.89 -8.87
C VAL A 370 -8.43 -3.09 -10.18
N THR A 371 -9.55 -2.40 -10.35
CA THR A 371 -10.47 -2.58 -11.49
C THR A 371 -10.52 -1.41 -12.47
N GLY A 372 -10.21 -0.20 -12.03
CA GLY A 372 -10.36 1.03 -12.82
C GLY A 372 -11.82 1.50 -13.00
N VAL A 373 -12.77 0.89 -12.30
CA VAL A 373 -14.20 1.31 -12.36
C VAL A 373 -14.39 2.72 -11.81
N HIS A 374 -13.64 3.06 -10.76
CA HIS A 374 -13.65 4.38 -10.13
C HIS A 374 -12.27 5.02 -10.27
N TYR A 375 -12.23 6.28 -10.74
CA TYR A 375 -10.98 7.01 -10.93
C TYR A 375 -10.25 7.29 -9.61
N GLU A 376 -10.99 7.45 -8.53
CA GLU A 376 -10.52 7.73 -7.16
C GLU A 376 -9.49 6.69 -6.68
N GLY A 377 -9.67 5.43 -7.02
CA GLY A 377 -8.70 4.35 -6.78
C GLY A 377 -7.86 4.03 -8.03
N GLY A 378 -8.46 4.11 -9.22
CA GLY A 378 -7.87 3.65 -10.49
C GLY A 378 -6.54 4.32 -10.83
N HIS A 379 -6.36 5.60 -10.49
CA HIS A 379 -5.18 6.37 -10.85
C HIS A 379 -3.91 5.99 -10.04
N TRP A 380 -4.01 5.21 -8.95
CA TRP A 380 -2.86 4.91 -8.10
C TRP A 380 -2.76 3.46 -7.60
N LEU A 381 -3.89 2.76 -7.40
CA LEU A 381 -3.90 1.38 -6.87
C LEU A 381 -3.07 0.42 -7.73
N ALA A 382 -3.03 0.63 -9.06
CA ALA A 382 -2.24 -0.18 -9.96
C ALA A 382 -0.73 -0.12 -9.65
N SER A 383 -0.21 1.01 -9.18
CA SER A 383 1.19 1.14 -8.77
C SER A 383 1.48 0.32 -7.52
N PHE A 384 0.58 0.32 -6.55
CA PHE A 384 0.68 -0.52 -5.35
C PHE A 384 0.58 -2.00 -5.68
N ALA A 385 -0.37 -2.37 -6.56
CA ALA A 385 -0.49 -3.74 -7.05
C ALA A 385 0.79 -4.19 -7.78
N THR A 386 1.37 -3.32 -8.62
CA THR A 386 2.64 -3.60 -9.31
C THR A 386 3.79 -3.78 -8.32
N TYR A 387 3.90 -2.92 -7.29
CA TYR A 387 4.91 -3.04 -6.25
C TYR A 387 4.80 -4.40 -5.53
N LEU A 388 3.58 -4.80 -5.17
CA LEU A 388 3.28 -6.07 -4.53
C LEU A 388 3.62 -7.27 -5.44
N VAL A 389 3.04 -7.36 -6.65
CA VAL A 389 3.17 -8.56 -7.50
C VAL A 389 4.57 -8.74 -8.08
N THR A 390 5.34 -7.65 -8.21
CA THR A 390 6.73 -7.71 -8.67
C THR A 390 7.74 -7.81 -7.52
N GLN A 391 7.26 -7.90 -6.27
CA GLN A 391 8.07 -8.04 -5.06
C GLN A 391 9.20 -7.01 -4.96
N ARG A 392 8.94 -5.75 -5.39
CA ARG A 392 9.98 -4.70 -5.44
C ARG A 392 10.63 -4.46 -4.07
N GLY A 393 9.86 -4.51 -3.00
CA GLY A 393 10.34 -4.31 -1.62
C GLY A 393 11.05 -5.50 -0.99
N HIS A 394 11.18 -6.64 -1.70
CA HIS A 394 11.77 -7.89 -1.15
C HIS A 394 13.22 -8.10 -1.56
N SER A 395 13.77 -7.25 -2.42
CA SER A 395 15.16 -7.39 -2.85
C SER A 395 16.07 -7.27 -1.62
N SER A 396 16.73 -8.37 -1.26
CA SER A 396 17.88 -8.38 -0.36
C SER A 396 19.09 -7.95 -1.19
N TYR A 397 19.55 -6.75 -0.98
CA TYR A 397 20.83 -6.28 -1.51
C TYR A 397 21.95 -6.60 -0.53
#